data_8fe94064c9163e792305b50cc31825b3
#
_entry.id   8fe94064c9163e792305b50cc31825b3
#
_cell.length_a   1.000
_cell.length_b   1.000
_cell.length_c   1.000
_cell.angle_alpha   90.00
_cell.angle_beta   90.00
_cell.angle_gamma   90.00
#
_symmetry.space_group_name_H-M   'P 1'
#
loop_
_entity.id
_entity.type
_entity.pdbx_description
1 polymer ?
#
loop_
_entity_poly.entity_id
_entity_poly.type
_entity_poly.pdbx_seq_one_letter_code
_entity_poly.pdbx_strand_id
1 'polypeptide(L)'
;NWHPMAFNPQTGLVYIPAMQPAGLYPPSTEFQQTGKYTRREMFWNPGVDWNNYVNTVYAILAQTGGNLPLDRGYLKAWDPIAKKTRWEIEYPAFWNGGLLTTAGNLLFQGTGDGRFVAYSADQGKTLWSVPTMVGIIAPPVSYSVDGEQYIAVLAGYGGAGGVTGGDPRTMASGKYLN
;
A
#
# COMPACT_ATOMS: atom_id res chain seq x y z
N ASN A 1 -2.96 -5.06 -6.49
CA ASN A 1 -2.52 -5.48 -5.16
C ASN A 1 -1.63 -6.71 -5.30
N TRP A 2 -0.37 -6.59 -4.92
CA TRP A 2 0.58 -7.71 -4.89
C TRP A 2 1.13 -8.02 -3.50
N HIS A 3 0.81 -7.19 -2.50
CA HIS A 3 1.22 -7.43 -1.13
C HIS A 3 0.63 -8.75 -0.64
N PRO A 4 1.42 -9.56 0.07
CA PRO A 4 0.95 -10.83 0.60
C PRO A 4 -0.29 -10.66 1.47
N MET A 5 -1.31 -11.44 1.15
CA MET A 5 -2.51 -11.63 1.97
C MET A 5 -2.24 -12.72 3.01
N ALA A 6 -3.07 -12.78 4.05
CA ALA A 6 -3.02 -13.84 5.05
C ALA A 6 -4.40 -14.48 5.23
N PHE A 7 -4.43 -15.79 5.48
CA PHE A 7 -5.65 -16.51 5.83
C PHE A 7 -5.53 -17.08 7.24
N ASN A 8 -6.55 -16.89 8.05
CA ASN A 8 -6.61 -17.48 9.38
C ASN A 8 -7.72 -18.54 9.43
N PRO A 9 -7.37 -19.82 9.58
CA PRO A 9 -8.35 -20.91 9.60
C PRO A 9 -9.30 -20.87 10.81
N GLN A 10 -8.89 -20.25 11.92
CA GLN A 10 -9.75 -20.14 13.11
C GLN A 10 -10.87 -19.11 12.94
N THR A 11 -10.59 -18.00 12.26
CA THR A 11 -11.59 -16.96 11.94
C THR A 11 -12.33 -17.25 10.64
N GLY A 12 -11.75 -18.08 9.74
CA GLY A 12 -12.24 -18.30 8.38
C GLY A 12 -12.09 -17.07 7.47
N LEU A 13 -11.30 -16.07 7.87
CA LEU A 13 -11.16 -14.80 7.16
C LEU A 13 -9.86 -14.73 6.35
N VAL A 14 -9.95 -14.09 5.19
CA VAL A 14 -8.81 -13.67 4.38
C VAL A 14 -8.55 -12.19 4.65
N TYR A 15 -7.34 -11.86 5.05
CA TYR A 15 -6.92 -10.47 5.28
C TYR A 15 -6.20 -9.95 4.05
N ILE A 16 -6.62 -8.78 3.57
CA ILE A 16 -6.22 -8.23 2.28
C ILE A 16 -5.70 -6.81 2.48
N PRO A 17 -4.41 -6.53 2.18
CA PRO A 17 -3.91 -5.18 2.09
C PRO A 17 -4.36 -4.59 0.75
N ALA A 18 -5.48 -3.87 0.76
CA ALA A 18 -6.09 -3.31 -0.44
C ALA A 18 -5.59 -1.89 -0.70
N MET A 19 -5.44 -1.55 -1.97
CA MET A 19 -5.06 -0.23 -2.45
C MET A 19 -6.14 0.29 -3.39
N GLN A 20 -6.41 1.59 -3.29
CA GLN A 20 -7.28 2.32 -4.21
C GLN A 20 -6.54 3.56 -4.72
N PRO A 21 -5.49 3.39 -5.54
CA PRO A 21 -4.78 4.50 -6.13
C PRO A 21 -5.61 5.09 -7.28
N ALA A 22 -5.53 6.41 -7.43
CA ALA A 22 -5.96 7.11 -8.63
C ALA A 22 -4.75 7.37 -9.53
N GLY A 23 -4.92 7.27 -10.84
CA GLY A 23 -3.88 7.57 -11.82
C GLY A 23 -4.42 8.46 -12.93
N LEU A 24 -3.58 9.38 -13.37
CA LEU A 24 -3.88 10.21 -14.53
C LEU A 24 -3.26 9.57 -15.77
N TYR A 25 -4.02 9.55 -16.85
CA TYR A 25 -3.58 9.01 -18.13
C TYR A 25 -3.76 10.08 -19.22
N PRO A 26 -2.94 11.18 -19.22
CA PRO A 26 -2.98 12.13 -20.31
C PRO A 26 -2.60 11.44 -21.61
N PRO A 27 -3.42 11.49 -22.65
CA PRO A 27 -3.15 10.78 -23.89
C PRO A 27 -1.90 11.31 -24.58
N SER A 28 -1.10 10.41 -25.14
CA SER A 28 0.09 10.79 -25.90
C SER A 28 -0.30 11.56 -27.15
N THR A 29 0.12 12.81 -27.25
CA THR A 29 -0.11 13.67 -28.41
C THR A 29 0.56 13.09 -29.64
N GLU A 30 1.75 12.52 -29.51
CA GLU A 30 2.46 11.84 -30.61
C GLU A 30 1.65 10.68 -31.17
N PHE A 31 1.09 9.84 -30.33
CA PHE A 31 0.24 8.73 -30.78
C PHE A 31 -1.03 9.22 -31.47
N GLN A 32 -1.67 10.28 -30.94
CA GLN A 32 -2.86 10.87 -31.57
C GLN A 32 -2.57 11.42 -32.97
N GLN A 33 -1.39 12.00 -33.18
CA GLN A 33 -0.99 12.59 -34.47
C GLN A 33 -0.50 11.55 -35.47
N THR A 34 0.22 10.54 -35.02
CA THR A 34 0.93 9.59 -35.90
C THR A 34 0.29 8.21 -35.97
N GLY A 35 -0.53 7.83 -35.00
CA GLY A 35 -1.05 6.47 -34.82
C GLY A 35 0.04 5.44 -34.46
N LYS A 36 1.24 5.89 -34.11
CA LYS A 36 2.38 5.02 -33.80
C LYS A 36 2.87 5.25 -32.38
N TYR A 37 3.18 4.15 -31.70
CA TYR A 37 3.83 4.20 -30.39
C TYR A 37 5.35 4.27 -30.55
N THR A 38 5.97 5.25 -29.91
CA THR A 38 7.42 5.33 -29.79
C THR A 38 7.86 4.42 -28.64
N ARG A 39 8.73 3.46 -28.95
CA ARG A 39 9.33 2.60 -27.92
C ARG A 39 10.24 3.44 -27.03
N ARG A 40 9.96 3.43 -25.71
CA ARG A 40 10.84 4.01 -24.70
C ARG A 40 11.70 2.90 -24.08
N GLU A 41 13.00 3.11 -24.00
CA GLU A 41 13.95 2.07 -23.55
C GLU A 41 13.84 1.79 -22.04
N MET A 42 13.38 2.74 -21.23
CA MET A 42 13.43 2.66 -19.76
C MET A 42 12.10 2.37 -19.07
N PHE A 43 10.97 2.44 -19.77
CA PHE A 43 9.65 2.26 -19.14
C PHE A 43 8.65 1.59 -20.09
N TRP A 44 7.61 1.04 -19.50
CA TRP A 44 6.42 0.59 -20.23
C TRP A 44 5.87 1.77 -21.05
N ASN A 45 5.28 1.46 -22.18
CA ASN A 45 4.63 2.47 -23.01
C ASN A 45 3.11 2.30 -22.93
N PRO A 46 2.42 2.90 -21.90
CA PRO A 46 0.98 2.78 -21.73
C PRO A 46 0.19 3.77 -22.59
N GLY A 47 0.82 4.48 -23.52
CA GLY A 47 0.18 5.52 -24.31
C GLY A 47 -0.01 6.84 -23.57
N VAL A 48 0.66 7.02 -22.45
CA VAL A 48 0.58 8.24 -21.61
C VAL A 48 1.65 9.23 -22.00
N ASP A 49 1.30 10.50 -22.07
CA ASP A 49 2.26 11.60 -22.23
C ASP A 49 2.92 11.95 -20.89
N TRP A 50 4.04 11.32 -20.61
CA TRP A 50 4.80 11.56 -19.39
C TRP A 50 5.41 12.96 -19.31
N ASN A 51 5.68 13.61 -20.45
CA ASN A 51 6.22 14.96 -20.46
C ASN A 51 5.16 15.98 -20.00
N ASN A 52 3.88 15.68 -20.28
CA ASN A 52 2.76 16.53 -19.88
C ASN A 52 2.09 16.06 -18.59
N TYR A 53 2.52 14.91 -18.01
CA TYR A 53 1.93 14.34 -16.80
C TYR A 53 1.95 15.33 -15.64
N VAL A 54 3.10 15.92 -15.37
CA VAL A 54 3.28 16.89 -14.26
C VAL A 54 2.40 18.13 -14.44
N ASN A 55 2.34 18.68 -15.65
CA ASN A 55 1.49 19.82 -15.95
C ASN A 55 0.00 19.48 -15.79
N THR A 56 -0.40 18.27 -16.18
CA THR A 56 -1.78 17.80 -15.99
C THR A 56 -2.12 17.66 -14.51
N VAL A 57 -1.20 17.14 -13.69
CA VAL A 57 -1.36 17.08 -12.23
C VAL A 57 -1.55 18.46 -11.64
N TYR A 58 -0.70 19.43 -11.99
CA TYR A 58 -0.84 20.81 -11.51
C TYR A 58 -2.14 21.47 -11.96
N ALA A 59 -2.57 21.23 -13.20
CA ALA A 59 -3.84 21.75 -13.69
C ALA A 59 -5.04 21.21 -12.91
N ILE A 60 -5.04 19.93 -12.57
CA ILE A 60 -6.09 19.32 -11.77
C ILE A 60 -6.05 19.83 -10.32
N LEU A 61 -4.86 19.93 -9.72
CA LEU A 61 -4.70 20.52 -8.40
C LEU A 61 -5.25 21.94 -8.33
N ALA A 62 -4.99 22.75 -9.34
CA ALA A 62 -5.52 24.11 -9.43
C ALA A 62 -7.06 24.13 -9.52
N GLN A 63 -7.65 23.21 -10.31
CA GLN A 63 -9.11 23.11 -10.47
C GLN A 63 -9.82 22.56 -9.24
N THR A 64 -9.17 21.67 -8.48
CA THR A 64 -9.75 20.98 -7.32
C THR A 64 -9.40 21.65 -5.98
N GLY A 65 -8.81 22.83 -6.00
CA GLY A 65 -8.38 23.52 -4.80
C GLY A 65 -7.29 22.78 -4.00
N GLY A 66 -6.42 22.04 -4.70
CA GLY A 66 -5.34 21.27 -4.10
C GLY A 66 -5.72 19.84 -3.68
N ASN A 67 -6.97 19.42 -3.93
CA ASN A 67 -7.44 18.09 -3.61
C ASN A 67 -7.31 17.15 -4.82
N LEU A 68 -6.30 16.30 -4.84
CA LEU A 68 -6.33 15.12 -5.72
C LEU A 68 -7.36 14.11 -5.20
N PRO A 69 -7.95 13.28 -6.09
CA PRO A 69 -8.67 12.09 -5.65
C PRO A 69 -7.78 11.34 -4.66
N LEU A 70 -8.26 11.16 -3.44
CA LEU A 70 -7.45 10.60 -2.37
C LEU A 70 -7.13 9.15 -2.69
N ASP A 71 -5.85 8.86 -2.87
CA ASP A 71 -5.34 7.51 -2.85
C ASP A 71 -5.53 6.94 -1.45
N ARG A 72 -6.21 5.81 -1.35
CA ARG A 72 -6.54 5.18 -0.07
C ARG A 72 -5.97 3.80 0.02
N GLY A 73 -5.51 3.45 1.22
CA GLY A 73 -5.16 2.09 1.59
C GLY A 73 -6.16 1.51 2.57
N TYR A 74 -6.32 0.21 2.54
CA TYR A 74 -7.22 -0.50 3.44
C TYR A 74 -6.60 -1.81 3.93
N LEU A 75 -6.90 -2.16 5.16
CA LEU A 75 -6.80 -3.53 5.63
C LEU A 75 -8.22 -4.10 5.70
N LYS A 76 -8.52 -5.08 4.86
CA LYS A 76 -9.85 -5.71 4.78
C LYS A 76 -9.79 -7.13 5.31
N ALA A 77 -10.71 -7.49 6.20
CA ALA A 77 -11.00 -8.87 6.55
C ALA A 77 -12.20 -9.35 5.74
N TRP A 78 -11.93 -10.21 4.79
CA TRP A 78 -12.90 -10.75 3.84
C TRP A 78 -13.36 -12.14 4.25
N ASP A 79 -14.67 -12.34 4.32
CA ASP A 79 -15.29 -13.64 4.51
C ASP A 79 -15.56 -14.26 3.13
N PRO A 80 -14.81 -15.30 2.71
CA PRO A 80 -14.95 -15.89 1.38
C PRO A 80 -16.24 -16.70 1.22
N ILE A 81 -16.83 -17.19 2.33
CA ILE A 81 -18.07 -17.95 2.32
C ILE A 81 -19.26 -17.00 2.21
N ALA A 82 -19.30 -15.99 3.09
CA ALA A 82 -20.37 -14.98 3.06
C ALA A 82 -20.19 -13.95 1.94
N LYS A 83 -19.04 -13.96 1.24
CA LYS A 83 -18.67 -13.03 0.15
C LYS A 83 -18.82 -11.56 0.53
N LYS A 84 -18.36 -11.20 1.73
CA LYS A 84 -18.46 -9.83 2.25
C LYS A 84 -17.29 -9.48 3.17
N THR A 85 -17.01 -8.19 3.27
CA THR A 85 -16.09 -7.65 4.28
C THR A 85 -16.73 -7.76 5.66
N ARG A 86 -15.99 -8.31 6.62
CA ARG A 86 -16.41 -8.44 8.03
C ARG A 86 -16.04 -7.20 8.82
N TRP A 87 -14.82 -6.69 8.58
CA TRP A 87 -14.33 -5.43 9.11
C TRP A 87 -13.27 -4.84 8.18
N GLU A 88 -13.03 -3.55 8.29
CA GLU A 88 -12.10 -2.79 7.46
C GLU A 88 -11.46 -1.67 8.26
N ILE A 89 -10.19 -1.42 7.98
CA ILE A 89 -9.43 -0.28 8.50
C ILE A 89 -8.94 0.53 7.31
N GLU A 90 -9.24 1.83 7.27
CA GLU A 90 -8.72 2.75 6.28
C GLU A 90 -7.39 3.36 6.75
N TYR A 91 -6.43 3.49 5.82
CA TYR A 91 -5.14 4.12 6.05
C TYR A 91 -4.99 5.39 5.21
N PRO A 92 -4.28 6.40 5.74
CA PRO A 92 -3.98 7.62 4.97
C PRO A 92 -3.05 7.35 3.79
N ALA A 93 -2.19 6.32 3.87
CA ALA A 93 -1.30 5.89 2.81
C ALA A 93 -1.91 4.71 2.05
N PHE A 94 -1.86 4.73 0.71
CA PHE A 94 -2.37 3.61 -0.09
C PHE A 94 -1.43 2.40 -0.09
N TRP A 95 -0.12 2.61 0.12
CA TRP A 95 0.88 1.55 0.23
C TRP A 95 1.09 1.15 1.69
N ASN A 96 0.69 -0.07 2.02
CA ASN A 96 0.91 -0.67 3.33
C ASN A 96 1.53 -2.06 3.13
N GLY A 97 2.15 -2.58 4.16
CA GLY A 97 2.85 -3.86 4.10
C GLY A 97 1.94 -5.07 3.89
N GLY A 98 2.57 -6.19 3.55
CA GLY A 98 1.89 -7.48 3.57
C GLY A 98 1.51 -7.91 4.99
N LEU A 99 0.82 -9.02 5.11
CA LEU A 99 0.14 -9.45 6.32
C LEU A 99 0.69 -10.77 6.85
N LEU A 100 0.67 -10.91 8.17
CA LEU A 100 0.92 -12.16 8.88
C LEU A 100 -0.19 -12.35 9.92
N THR A 101 -0.81 -13.53 9.95
CA THR A 101 -1.71 -13.93 11.04
C THR A 101 -1.16 -15.11 11.82
N THR A 102 -1.54 -15.21 13.09
CA THR A 102 -1.11 -16.28 13.99
C THR A 102 -2.30 -17.01 14.59
N ALA A 103 -2.06 -18.21 15.14
CA ALA A 103 -3.07 -19.00 15.85
C ALA A 103 -3.58 -18.32 17.13
N GLY A 104 -2.83 -17.34 17.68
CA GLY A 104 -3.24 -16.54 18.84
C GLY A 104 -4.21 -15.40 18.55
N ASN A 105 -4.97 -15.45 17.46
CA ASN A 105 -5.89 -14.38 17.03
C ASN A 105 -5.21 -13.02 16.77
N LEU A 106 -3.93 -13.03 16.33
CA LEU A 106 -3.19 -11.83 16.01
C LEU A 106 -3.04 -11.67 14.49
N LEU A 107 -3.11 -10.44 14.03
CA LEU A 107 -2.84 -10.03 12.67
C LEU A 107 -1.82 -8.89 12.70
N PHE A 108 -0.69 -9.05 12.01
CA PHE A 108 0.38 -8.08 11.96
C PHE A 108 0.47 -7.42 10.59
N GLN A 109 0.68 -6.11 10.59
CA GLN A 109 0.94 -5.32 9.39
C GLN A 109 1.91 -4.17 9.67
N GLY A 110 2.82 -3.94 8.74
CA GLY A 110 3.53 -2.68 8.63
C GLY A 110 2.70 -1.67 7.83
N THR A 111 2.73 -0.40 8.22
CA THR A 111 1.96 0.66 7.57
C THR A 111 2.86 1.63 6.82
N GLY A 112 2.35 2.23 5.74
CA GLY A 112 3.09 3.21 4.94
C GLY A 112 3.40 4.50 5.71
N ASP A 113 2.65 4.79 6.77
CA ASP A 113 2.87 5.94 7.65
C ASP A 113 3.89 5.69 8.79
N GLY A 114 4.61 4.56 8.74
CA GLY A 114 5.72 4.28 9.64
C GLY A 114 5.34 3.68 10.98
N ARG A 115 4.42 2.74 11.00
CA ARG A 115 4.06 1.95 12.19
C ARG A 115 4.12 0.46 11.91
N PHE A 116 4.47 -0.31 12.92
CA PHE A 116 4.23 -1.74 12.95
C PHE A 116 3.12 -2.03 13.93
N VAL A 117 2.07 -2.72 13.49
CA VAL A 117 0.80 -2.81 14.24
C VAL A 117 0.37 -4.26 14.37
N ALA A 118 -0.11 -4.64 15.56
CA ALA A 118 -0.84 -5.87 15.82
C ALA A 118 -2.32 -5.56 16.05
N TYR A 119 -3.16 -6.29 15.33
CA TYR A 119 -4.62 -6.25 15.45
C TYR A 119 -5.16 -7.57 15.95
N SER A 120 -6.35 -7.54 16.55
CA SER A 120 -7.13 -8.78 16.71
C SER A 120 -7.64 -9.23 15.35
N ALA A 121 -7.39 -10.50 15.00
CA ALA A 121 -7.73 -11.02 13.69
C ALA A 121 -9.24 -11.08 13.44
N ASP A 122 -10.03 -11.35 14.49
CA ASP A 122 -11.48 -11.48 14.41
C ASP A 122 -12.22 -10.13 14.27
N GLN A 123 -11.70 -9.03 14.85
CA GLN A 123 -12.40 -7.75 14.93
C GLN A 123 -11.65 -6.55 14.34
N GLY A 124 -10.36 -6.70 14.02
CA GLY A 124 -9.53 -5.59 13.54
C GLY A 124 -9.21 -4.54 14.62
N LYS A 125 -9.41 -4.86 15.90
CA LYS A 125 -9.07 -3.96 16.99
C LYS A 125 -7.55 -3.85 17.11
N THR A 126 -7.03 -2.63 17.16
CA THR A 126 -5.60 -2.40 17.44
C THR A 126 -5.29 -2.86 18.87
N LEU A 127 -4.37 -3.80 18.98
CA LEU A 127 -3.90 -4.34 20.27
C LEU A 127 -2.57 -3.73 20.68
N TRP A 128 -1.72 -3.46 19.69
CA TRP A 128 -0.40 -2.89 19.90
C TRP A 128 0.06 -2.13 18.65
N SER A 129 0.86 -1.09 18.83
CA SER A 129 1.44 -0.32 17.74
C SER A 129 2.74 0.33 18.19
N VAL A 130 3.77 0.28 17.32
CA VAL A 130 5.05 0.93 17.55
C VAL A 130 5.45 1.75 16.32
N PRO A 131 5.97 2.98 16.50
CA PRO A 131 6.53 3.76 15.40
C PRO A 131 7.84 3.13 14.89
N THR A 132 8.04 3.16 13.58
CA THR A 132 9.19 2.51 12.91
C THR A 132 10.05 3.48 12.11
N MET A 133 9.98 4.77 12.37
CA MET A 133 10.74 5.84 11.69
C MET A 133 10.51 5.93 10.17
N VAL A 134 10.31 4.81 9.48
CA VAL A 134 10.03 4.69 8.03
C VAL A 134 8.84 3.79 7.80
N GLY A 135 8.17 3.96 6.65
CA GLY A 135 7.08 3.07 6.26
C GLY A 135 7.54 1.64 6.04
N ILE A 136 6.62 0.70 6.17
CA ILE A 136 6.86 -0.73 6.00
C ILE A 136 6.00 -1.24 4.85
N ILE A 137 6.64 -1.80 3.83
CA ILE A 137 6.00 -2.44 2.67
C ILE A 137 6.13 -3.96 2.72
N ALA A 138 7.18 -4.46 3.38
CA ALA A 138 7.43 -5.89 3.49
C ALA A 138 6.38 -6.60 4.37
N PRO A 139 6.06 -7.87 4.09
CA PRO A 139 5.29 -8.68 5.01
C PRO A 139 6.13 -9.07 6.24
N PRO A 140 5.49 -9.19 7.42
CA PRO A 140 6.14 -9.78 8.58
C PRO A 140 6.33 -11.29 8.39
N VAL A 141 7.27 -11.84 9.12
CA VAL A 141 7.48 -13.30 9.24
C VAL A 141 7.49 -13.69 10.71
N SER A 142 7.01 -14.92 11.01
CA SER A 142 7.09 -15.50 12.34
C SER A 142 8.07 -16.66 12.36
N TYR A 143 8.86 -16.73 13.41
CA TYR A 143 9.78 -17.84 13.67
C TYR A 143 9.87 -18.12 15.17
N SER A 144 10.46 -19.25 15.55
CA SER A 144 10.66 -19.62 16.94
C SER A 144 12.13 -19.92 17.20
N VAL A 145 12.63 -19.48 18.35
CA VAL A 145 13.96 -19.79 18.87
C VAL A 145 13.78 -20.23 20.32
N ASP A 146 14.29 -21.39 20.66
CA ASP A 146 14.24 -21.96 22.01
C ASP A 146 12.82 -21.99 22.63
N GLY A 147 11.79 -22.19 21.78
CA GLY A 147 10.39 -22.24 22.20
C GLY A 147 9.72 -20.86 22.34
N GLU A 148 10.44 -19.78 22.14
CA GLU A 148 9.91 -18.42 22.12
C GLU A 148 9.58 -17.98 20.70
N GLN A 149 8.40 -17.38 20.49
CA GLN A 149 7.95 -16.88 19.20
C GLN A 149 8.41 -15.44 18.97
N TYR A 150 8.96 -15.22 17.80
CA TYR A 150 9.39 -13.90 17.32
C TYR A 150 8.63 -13.51 16.06
N ILE A 151 8.41 -12.21 15.90
CA ILE A 151 7.93 -11.59 14.66
C ILE A 151 8.99 -10.65 14.15
N ALA A 152 9.45 -10.85 12.93
CA ALA A 152 10.40 -9.97 12.26
C ALA A 152 9.74 -9.30 11.06
N VAL A 153 10.14 -8.04 10.79
CA VAL A 153 9.70 -7.29 9.63
C VAL A 153 10.83 -6.38 9.12
N LEU A 154 10.94 -6.23 7.81
CA LEU A 154 11.87 -5.27 7.21
C LEU A 154 11.18 -3.90 7.11
N ALA A 155 11.73 -2.90 7.77
CA ALA A 155 11.26 -1.52 7.68
C ALA A 155 11.94 -0.79 6.51
N GLY A 156 11.16 -0.10 5.69
CA GLY A 156 11.63 0.67 4.54
C GLY A 156 10.65 0.62 3.36
N TYR A 157 10.81 1.58 2.44
CA TYR A 157 10.05 1.67 1.18
C TYR A 157 10.70 0.88 0.04
N GLY A 158 11.41 -0.18 0.30
CA GLY A 158 12.05 -1.02 -0.71
C GLY A 158 11.08 -1.52 -1.79
N GLY A 159 11.62 -2.09 -2.85
CA GLY A 159 10.82 -2.63 -3.94
C GLY A 159 10.08 -1.55 -4.74
N ALA A 160 8.85 -1.84 -5.15
CA ALA A 160 8.09 -0.96 -6.03
C ALA A 160 7.75 0.39 -5.40
N GLY A 161 7.54 0.45 -4.09
CA GLY A 161 7.30 1.72 -3.38
C GLY A 161 8.48 2.68 -3.51
N GLY A 162 9.71 2.20 -3.39
CA GLY A 162 10.93 2.98 -3.62
C GLY A 162 11.11 3.40 -5.07
N VAL A 163 10.74 2.54 -6.03
CA VAL A 163 10.84 2.83 -7.47
C VAL A 163 9.80 3.85 -7.93
N THR A 164 8.61 3.84 -7.35
CA THR A 164 7.52 4.76 -7.71
C THR A 164 7.54 6.08 -6.92
N GLY A 165 8.57 6.31 -6.11
CA GLY A 165 8.72 7.54 -5.33
C GLY A 165 7.92 7.57 -4.02
N GLY A 166 7.31 6.45 -3.64
CA GLY A 166 6.51 6.36 -2.41
C GLY A 166 5.24 7.21 -2.43
N ASP A 167 4.52 7.25 -1.31
CA ASP A 167 3.40 8.16 -1.13
C ASP A 167 3.95 9.54 -0.67
N PRO A 168 3.76 10.61 -1.45
CA PRO A 168 4.25 11.95 -1.08
C PRO A 168 3.78 12.43 0.30
N ARG A 169 2.64 11.93 0.76
CA ARG A 169 2.08 12.27 2.09
C ARG A 169 2.87 11.66 3.23
N THR A 170 3.47 10.48 2.99
CA THR A 170 4.34 9.80 3.94
C THR A 170 5.79 10.23 3.81
N MET A 171 6.21 10.59 2.59
CA MET A 171 7.54 11.14 2.34
C MET A 171 7.67 12.59 2.82
N ALA A 172 6.59 13.38 2.76
CA ALA A 172 6.55 14.76 3.26
C ALA A 172 6.70 14.85 4.79
N SER A 173 6.52 13.77 5.53
CA SER A 173 6.88 13.71 6.94
C SER A 173 8.39 13.82 7.20
N GLY A 174 9.21 13.93 6.13
CA GLY A 174 10.64 14.39 6.05
C GLY A 174 11.59 14.24 7.24
N LYS A 175 11.09 13.77 8.36
CA LYS A 175 11.86 13.66 9.61
C LYS A 175 12.89 12.52 9.62
N TYR A 176 12.89 11.65 8.61
CA TYR A 176 13.63 10.39 8.69
C TYR A 176 14.40 10.02 7.41
N LEU A 177 14.66 10.99 6.53
CA LEU A 177 15.51 10.82 5.35
C LEU A 177 16.91 11.43 5.52
N ASN A 178 17.40 11.55 6.74
CA ASN A 178 18.79 11.92 7.03
C ASN A 178 19.54 10.71 7.54
#